data_00cbe910607fd7a55f2c6dcff6938b6b
#
_entry.id   00cbe910607fd7a55f2c6dcff6938b6b
#
_cell.length_a   1.000
_cell.length_b   1.000
_cell.length_c   1.000
_cell.angle_alpha   90.00
_cell.angle_beta   90.00
_cell.angle_gamma   90.00
#
_symmetry.space_group_name_H-M   'P 1'
#
loop_
_entity.id
_entity.type
_entity.pdbx_description
1 polymer ?
#
loop_
_entity_poly.entity_id
_entity_poly.type
_entity_poly.pdbx_seq_one_letter_code
_entity_poly.pdbx_strand_id
1 'polypeptide(L)'
;MKKNTIALTLIFCLFFLWAISSNLLPTMIRQLMKTCELNTFEASFTESAYWLAYFVCPIPIAMFMKRFSYRSGIIVGLLLAATGGLLFLPAAMVKSYGVYLGIFFIIATGMCFLETAANPYVTALGDPASATRRLNLAQSFNGLGAFIAAMFLSKLVLSGNSYTRDTIPADFPGGWDGYINQETDSMKLPYLILACVLILVAIMLFTQKLPKVEEQEDAVDSGTGNNISKKLIDFSTLRHPHLLWGVVA
;
A
#
# COMPACT_ATOMS: atom_id res chain seq x y z
N MET A 1 7.55 -9.03 27.79
CA MET A 1 6.16 -9.20 27.35
C MET A 1 5.53 -7.91 26.83
N LYS A 2 5.51 -6.77 27.55
CA LYS A 2 4.84 -5.53 27.10
C LYS A 2 5.35 -4.96 25.75
N LYS A 3 6.66 -5.02 25.45
CA LYS A 3 7.21 -4.48 24.19
C LYS A 3 6.75 -5.24 22.94
N ASN A 4 6.66 -6.56 23.00
CA ASN A 4 6.21 -7.38 21.88
C ASN A 4 4.71 -7.18 21.62
N THR A 5 3.91 -6.95 22.66
CA THR A 5 2.48 -6.67 22.52
C THR A 5 2.24 -5.37 21.78
N ILE A 6 2.97 -4.28 22.13
CA ILE A 6 2.85 -2.98 21.43
C ILE A 6 3.26 -3.13 19.95
N ALA A 7 4.39 -3.84 19.69
CA ALA A 7 4.84 -4.07 18.33
C ALA A 7 3.79 -4.84 17.50
N LEU A 8 3.22 -5.90 18.04
CA LEU A 8 2.17 -6.68 17.38
C LEU A 8 0.92 -5.84 17.11
N THR A 9 0.48 -5.04 18.08
CA THR A 9 -0.69 -4.16 17.89
C THR A 9 -0.45 -3.17 16.76
N LEU A 10 0.73 -2.54 16.72
CA LEU A 10 1.07 -1.62 15.64
C LEU A 10 1.12 -2.29 14.27
N ILE A 11 1.62 -3.53 14.20
CA ILE A 11 1.63 -4.31 12.96
C ILE A 11 0.21 -4.68 12.52
N PHE A 12 -0.66 -5.07 13.45
CA PHE A 12 -2.08 -5.34 13.11
C PHE A 12 -2.79 -4.07 12.60
N CYS A 13 -2.51 -2.92 13.20
CA CYS A 13 -2.98 -1.63 12.67
C CYS A 13 -2.44 -1.34 11.25
N LEU A 14 -1.18 -1.72 10.96
CA LEU A 14 -0.61 -1.60 9.62
C LEU A 14 -1.35 -2.44 8.59
N PHE A 15 -1.63 -3.71 8.90
CA PHE A 15 -2.40 -4.59 8.00
C PHE A 15 -3.81 -4.06 7.74
N PHE A 16 -4.44 -3.51 8.78
CA PHE A 16 -5.74 -2.87 8.66
C PHE A 16 -5.69 -1.63 7.75
N LEU A 17 -4.72 -0.72 7.96
CA LEU A 17 -4.55 0.50 7.16
C LEU A 17 -4.13 0.19 5.72
N TRP A 18 -3.30 -0.83 5.52
CA TRP A 18 -2.94 -1.29 4.18
C TRP A 18 -4.18 -1.73 3.40
N ALA A 19 -5.05 -2.53 4.02
CA ALA A 19 -6.28 -2.96 3.38
C ALA A 19 -7.22 -1.78 3.04
N ILE A 20 -7.35 -0.82 3.94
CA ILE A 20 -8.12 0.41 3.67
C ILE A 20 -7.56 1.13 2.45
N SER A 21 -6.24 1.35 2.41
CA SER A 21 -5.57 2.06 1.32
C SER A 21 -5.75 1.37 -0.03
N SER A 22 -5.55 0.05 -0.07
CA SER A 22 -5.67 -0.73 -1.31
C SER A 22 -7.11 -0.79 -1.82
N ASN A 23 -8.10 -0.84 -0.92
CA ASN A 23 -9.51 -0.86 -1.30
C ASN A 23 -10.09 0.52 -1.68
N LEU A 24 -9.35 1.60 -1.49
CA LEU A 24 -9.72 2.91 -2.04
C LEU A 24 -9.51 2.99 -3.56
N LEU A 25 -8.59 2.22 -4.13
CA LEU A 25 -8.23 2.30 -5.54
C LEU A 25 -9.43 2.15 -6.49
N PRO A 26 -10.28 1.11 -6.39
CA PRO A 26 -11.43 0.97 -7.30
C PRO A 26 -12.42 2.13 -7.22
N THR A 27 -12.56 2.72 -6.04
CA THR A 27 -13.43 3.88 -5.83
C THR A 27 -12.85 5.11 -6.51
N MET A 28 -11.52 5.28 -6.43
CA MET A 28 -10.81 6.39 -7.06
C MET A 28 -10.79 6.29 -8.58
N ILE A 29 -10.67 5.10 -9.15
CA ILE A 29 -10.76 4.91 -10.61
C ILE A 29 -12.10 5.45 -11.11
N ARG A 30 -13.21 5.09 -10.46
CA ARG A 30 -14.53 5.63 -10.82
C ARG A 30 -14.62 7.14 -10.71
N GLN A 31 -13.97 7.72 -9.71
CA GLN A 31 -13.95 9.16 -9.51
C GLN A 31 -13.11 9.87 -10.57
N LEU A 32 -11.95 9.28 -10.94
CA LEU A 32 -11.11 9.81 -12.03
C LEU A 32 -11.80 9.74 -13.39
N MET A 33 -12.58 8.68 -13.64
CA MET A 33 -13.38 8.59 -14.87
C MET A 33 -14.32 9.80 -15.02
N LYS A 34 -14.91 10.26 -13.91
CA LYS A 34 -15.77 11.47 -13.92
C LYS A 34 -14.92 12.74 -14.05
N THR A 35 -13.91 12.90 -13.19
CA THR A 35 -13.13 14.15 -13.07
C THR A 35 -12.27 14.44 -14.30
N CYS A 36 -11.71 13.41 -14.92
CA CYS A 36 -10.87 13.52 -16.12
C CYS A 36 -11.60 13.11 -17.40
N GLU A 37 -12.91 12.84 -17.33
CA GLU A 37 -13.76 12.41 -18.46
C GLU A 37 -13.16 11.19 -19.21
N LEU A 38 -12.65 10.19 -18.46
CA LEU A 38 -11.98 9.03 -19.02
C LEU A 38 -12.98 7.97 -19.47
N ASN A 39 -12.67 7.31 -20.58
CA ASN A 39 -13.34 6.07 -20.95
C ASN A 39 -12.80 4.88 -20.12
N THR A 40 -13.47 3.73 -20.20
CA THR A 40 -13.10 2.52 -19.44
C THR A 40 -11.68 2.03 -19.76
N PHE A 41 -11.25 2.14 -21.01
CA PHE A 41 -9.92 1.72 -21.43
C PHE A 41 -8.84 2.64 -20.83
N GLU A 42 -9.03 3.95 -20.90
CA GLU A 42 -8.12 4.92 -20.28
C GLU A 42 -8.06 4.74 -18.76
N ALA A 43 -9.19 4.52 -18.11
CA ALA A 43 -9.25 4.29 -16.67
C ALA A 43 -8.46 3.05 -16.22
N SER A 44 -8.36 2.01 -17.06
CA SER A 44 -7.58 0.80 -16.78
C SER A 44 -6.08 1.06 -16.63
N PHE A 45 -5.54 2.14 -17.20
CA PHE A 45 -4.16 2.55 -16.98
C PHE A 45 -3.88 2.97 -15.53
N THR A 46 -4.90 3.42 -14.79
CA THR A 46 -4.75 3.73 -13.35
C THR A 46 -4.45 2.46 -12.57
N GLU A 47 -5.19 1.40 -12.82
CA GLU A 47 -4.95 0.10 -12.21
C GLU A 47 -3.60 -0.49 -12.67
N SER A 48 -3.29 -0.37 -13.96
CA SER A 48 -2.01 -0.81 -14.51
C SER A 48 -0.82 -0.08 -13.87
N ALA A 49 -0.90 1.23 -13.65
CA ALA A 49 0.14 2.00 -12.97
C ALA A 49 0.35 1.54 -11.51
N TYR A 50 -0.75 1.21 -10.83
CA TYR A 50 -0.70 0.67 -9.48
C TYR A 50 0.00 -0.70 -9.44
N TRP A 51 -0.42 -1.65 -10.28
CA TRP A 51 0.17 -2.99 -10.33
C TRP A 51 1.58 -3.00 -10.90
N LEU A 52 1.95 -2.04 -11.75
CA LEU A 52 3.31 -1.87 -12.24
C LEU A 52 4.30 -1.63 -11.07
N ALA A 53 3.90 -0.86 -10.06
CA ALA A 53 4.72 -0.68 -8.87
C ALA A 53 4.95 -2.01 -8.14
N TYR A 54 3.92 -2.85 -8.01
CA TYR A 54 4.04 -4.18 -7.42
C TYR A 54 4.88 -5.15 -8.25
N PHE A 55 4.97 -4.95 -9.55
CA PHE A 55 5.83 -5.76 -10.41
C PHE A 55 7.30 -5.32 -10.34
N VAL A 56 7.57 -4.02 -10.34
CA VAL A 56 8.94 -3.47 -10.45
C VAL A 56 9.62 -3.32 -9.09
N CYS A 57 8.88 -2.90 -8.06
CA CYS A 57 9.46 -2.48 -6.79
C CYS A 57 9.86 -3.59 -5.81
N PRO A 58 9.32 -4.82 -5.79
CA PRO A 58 9.65 -5.83 -4.78
C PRO A 58 11.15 -6.14 -4.69
N ILE A 59 11.86 -6.25 -5.82
CA ILE A 59 13.29 -6.54 -5.83
C ILE A 59 14.11 -5.40 -5.21
N PRO A 60 13.99 -4.14 -5.66
CA PRO A 60 14.63 -3.00 -4.98
C PRO A 60 14.29 -2.88 -3.50
N ILE A 61 13.03 -3.14 -3.13
CA ILE A 61 12.56 -3.10 -1.74
C ILE A 61 13.22 -4.17 -0.90
N ALA A 62 13.30 -5.42 -1.40
CA ALA A 62 13.99 -6.49 -0.70
C ALA A 62 15.48 -6.18 -0.51
N MET A 63 16.14 -5.61 -1.52
CA MET A 63 17.53 -5.14 -1.42
C MET A 63 17.69 -4.03 -0.37
N PHE A 64 16.74 -3.08 -0.33
CA PHE A 64 16.71 -2.03 0.69
C PHE A 64 16.61 -2.62 2.09
N MET A 65 15.71 -3.59 2.31
CA MET A 65 15.53 -4.21 3.64
C MET A 65 16.74 -5.01 4.11
N LYS A 66 17.43 -5.71 3.20
CA LYS A 66 18.72 -6.39 3.52
C LYS A 66 19.77 -5.41 4.03
N ARG A 67 19.74 -4.16 3.55
CA ARG A 67 20.73 -3.14 3.95
C ARG A 67 20.34 -2.39 5.21
N PHE A 68 19.05 -2.08 5.39
CA PHE A 68 18.59 -1.15 6.45
C PHE A 68 17.80 -1.82 7.57
N SER A 69 16.82 -2.61 7.32
CA SER A 69 16.00 -3.44 8.20
C SER A 69 14.52 -3.42 7.79
N TYR A 70 13.75 -4.40 8.24
CA TYR A 70 12.28 -4.44 8.05
C TYR A 70 11.58 -3.20 8.63
N ARG A 71 12.01 -2.74 9.81
CA ARG A 71 11.46 -1.53 10.45
C ARG A 71 11.63 -0.31 9.55
N SER A 72 12.79 -0.10 8.98
CA SER A 72 13.05 1.02 8.06
C SER A 72 12.21 0.90 6.81
N GLY A 73 12.04 -0.31 6.27
CA GLY A 73 11.16 -0.59 5.15
C GLY A 73 9.71 -0.19 5.43
N ILE A 74 9.17 -0.56 6.60
CA ILE A 74 7.81 -0.18 7.02
C ILE A 74 7.66 1.35 7.12
N ILE A 75 8.62 2.03 7.73
CA ILE A 75 8.55 3.51 7.88
C ILE A 75 8.62 4.20 6.51
N VAL A 76 9.52 3.76 5.63
CA VAL A 76 9.61 4.30 4.26
C VAL A 76 8.32 4.04 3.49
N GLY A 77 7.76 2.84 3.59
CA GLY A 77 6.48 2.51 2.97
C GLY A 77 5.33 3.41 3.41
N LEU A 78 5.21 3.63 4.73
CA LEU A 78 4.20 4.54 5.29
C LEU A 78 4.38 5.98 4.80
N LEU A 79 5.62 6.48 4.78
CA LEU A 79 5.90 7.84 4.34
C LEU A 79 5.66 8.02 2.84
N LEU A 80 6.03 7.04 2.01
CA LEU A 80 5.73 7.07 0.57
C LEU A 80 4.22 7.08 0.32
N ALA A 81 3.48 6.18 0.95
CA ALA A 81 2.04 6.13 0.82
C ALA A 81 1.35 7.42 1.31
N ALA A 82 1.82 7.97 2.43
CA ALA A 82 1.33 9.24 2.95
C ALA A 82 1.65 10.41 2.00
N THR A 83 2.86 10.44 1.44
CA THR A 83 3.26 11.46 0.45
C THR A 83 2.35 11.38 -0.77
N GLY A 84 2.10 10.18 -1.31
CA GLY A 84 1.14 9.98 -2.40
C GLY A 84 -0.26 10.50 -2.04
N GLY A 85 -0.75 10.19 -0.83
CA GLY A 85 -2.03 10.73 -0.33
C GLY A 85 -2.08 12.25 -0.26
N LEU A 86 -1.01 12.91 0.22
CA LEU A 86 -0.92 14.37 0.29
C LEU A 86 -0.84 15.01 -1.11
N LEU A 87 -0.22 14.35 -2.09
CA LEU A 87 -0.13 14.83 -3.46
C LEU A 87 -1.49 14.91 -4.17
N PHE A 88 -2.53 14.24 -3.66
CA PHE A 88 -3.89 14.45 -4.17
C PHE A 88 -4.39 15.89 -4.01
N LEU A 89 -3.94 16.62 -3.00
CA LEU A 89 -4.35 18.02 -2.79
C LEU A 89 -3.93 18.93 -3.95
N PRO A 90 -2.65 19.01 -4.36
CA PRO A 90 -2.25 19.78 -5.52
C PRO A 90 -2.72 19.17 -6.85
N ALA A 91 -2.83 17.84 -6.95
CA ALA A 91 -3.32 17.17 -8.17
C ALA A 91 -4.76 17.56 -8.52
N ALA A 92 -5.60 17.79 -7.53
CA ALA A 92 -6.96 18.27 -7.70
C ALA A 92 -7.03 19.66 -8.33
N MET A 93 -5.99 20.49 -8.20
CA MET A 93 -5.90 21.81 -8.84
C MET A 93 -5.44 21.69 -10.30
N VAL A 94 -4.52 20.74 -10.57
CA VAL A 94 -3.96 20.53 -11.92
C VAL A 94 -4.91 19.74 -12.81
N LYS A 95 -5.72 18.85 -12.24
CA LYS A 95 -6.69 17.96 -12.93
C LYS A 95 -6.07 17.18 -14.10
N SER A 96 -4.80 16.82 -13.99
CA SER A 96 -4.08 16.06 -15.01
C SER A 96 -4.09 14.58 -14.69
N TYR A 97 -4.60 13.76 -15.60
CA TYR A 97 -4.65 12.32 -15.46
C TYR A 97 -3.26 11.70 -15.25
N GLY A 98 -2.24 12.16 -15.99
CA GLY A 98 -0.87 11.70 -15.82
C GLY A 98 -0.30 11.95 -14.42
N VAL A 99 -0.68 13.05 -13.77
CA VAL A 99 -0.30 13.35 -12.38
C VAL A 99 -0.92 12.33 -11.44
N TYR A 100 -2.18 11.96 -11.62
CA TYR A 100 -2.83 10.94 -10.81
C TYR A 100 -2.20 9.56 -11.00
N LEU A 101 -1.80 9.17 -12.22
CA LEU A 101 -1.08 7.92 -12.45
C LEU A 101 0.23 7.85 -11.65
N GLY A 102 1.01 8.95 -11.65
CA GLY A 102 2.23 9.05 -10.85
C GLY A 102 1.96 8.95 -9.35
N ILE A 103 0.90 9.56 -8.85
CA ILE A 103 0.48 9.47 -7.44
C ILE A 103 0.11 8.04 -7.07
N PHE A 104 -0.66 7.34 -7.90
CA PHE A 104 -1.00 5.94 -7.64
C PHE A 104 0.22 5.03 -7.66
N PHE A 105 1.17 5.27 -8.54
CA PHE A 105 2.45 4.55 -8.54
C PHE A 105 3.23 4.77 -7.23
N ILE A 106 3.27 5.99 -6.70
CA ILE A 106 3.94 6.31 -5.43
C ILE A 106 3.22 5.61 -4.26
N ILE A 107 1.89 5.69 -4.20
CA ILE A 107 1.09 5.00 -3.16
C ILE A 107 1.34 3.50 -3.23
N ALA A 108 1.26 2.90 -4.42
CA ALA A 108 1.48 1.47 -4.63
C ALA A 108 2.89 1.04 -4.22
N THR A 109 3.91 1.85 -4.53
CA THR A 109 5.29 1.61 -4.06
C THR A 109 5.34 1.59 -2.53
N GLY A 110 4.69 2.54 -1.86
CA GLY A 110 4.58 2.56 -0.40
C GLY A 110 3.88 1.32 0.16
N MET A 111 2.77 0.90 -0.46
CA MET A 111 2.05 -0.32 -0.07
C MET A 111 2.89 -1.58 -0.30
N CYS A 112 3.63 -1.66 -1.40
CA CYS A 112 4.55 -2.75 -1.68
C CYS A 112 5.66 -2.86 -0.62
N PHE A 113 6.21 -1.72 -0.14
CA PHE A 113 7.13 -1.70 1.01
C PHE A 113 6.49 -2.29 2.26
N LEU A 114 5.25 -1.91 2.57
CA LEU A 114 4.54 -2.40 3.76
C LEU A 114 4.32 -3.91 3.66
N GLU A 115 3.85 -4.41 2.54
CA GLU A 115 3.59 -5.83 2.32
C GLU A 115 4.86 -6.66 2.42
N THR A 116 5.91 -6.24 1.73
CA THR A 116 7.19 -6.95 1.71
C THR A 116 7.89 -6.96 3.07
N ALA A 117 7.70 -5.90 3.88
CA ALA A 117 8.35 -5.78 5.19
C ALA A 117 7.49 -6.34 6.34
N ALA A 118 6.17 -6.12 6.35
CA ALA A 118 5.33 -6.44 7.49
C ALA A 118 5.07 -7.96 7.63
N ASN A 119 4.93 -8.69 6.51
CA ASN A 119 4.71 -10.13 6.54
C ASN A 119 5.86 -10.90 7.21
N PRO A 120 7.14 -10.77 6.78
CA PRO A 120 8.25 -11.40 7.49
C PRO A 120 8.42 -10.87 8.91
N TYR A 121 8.19 -9.58 9.12
CA TYR A 121 8.34 -8.98 10.45
C TYR A 121 7.38 -9.57 11.47
N VAL A 122 6.08 -9.75 11.12
CA VAL A 122 5.09 -10.33 12.04
C VAL A 122 5.37 -11.80 12.37
N THR A 123 5.91 -12.57 11.42
CA THR A 123 6.27 -13.97 11.64
C THR A 123 7.49 -14.12 12.53
N ALA A 124 8.43 -13.19 12.45
CA ALA A 124 9.65 -13.20 13.23
C ALA A 124 9.50 -12.56 14.63
N LEU A 125 8.37 -11.91 14.93
CA LEU A 125 8.08 -11.37 16.26
C LEU A 125 7.62 -12.44 17.25
N GLY A 126 8.51 -12.92 18.12
CA GLY A 126 8.18 -13.83 19.22
C GLY A 126 8.46 -15.31 18.92
N ASP A 127 7.73 -16.24 19.54
CA ASP A 127 7.98 -17.67 19.43
C ASP A 127 7.70 -18.19 18.01
N PRO A 128 8.67 -18.87 17.34
CA PRO A 128 8.48 -19.48 16.03
C PRO A 128 7.27 -20.42 15.94
N ALA A 129 6.95 -21.18 16.99
CA ALA A 129 5.81 -22.09 17.02
C ALA A 129 4.45 -21.39 16.83
N SER A 130 4.38 -20.08 17.12
CA SER A 130 3.17 -19.26 16.96
C SER A 130 3.20 -18.31 15.75
N ALA A 131 4.21 -18.41 14.87
CA ALA A 131 4.40 -17.50 13.72
C ALA A 131 3.18 -17.49 12.80
N THR A 132 2.70 -18.65 12.37
CA THR A 132 1.52 -18.80 11.50
C THR A 132 0.26 -18.20 12.13
N ARG A 133 0.06 -18.41 13.45
CA ARG A 133 -1.09 -17.83 14.16
C ARG A 133 -1.05 -16.29 14.15
N ARG A 134 0.13 -15.70 14.35
CA ARG A 134 0.30 -14.22 14.30
C ARG A 134 0.04 -13.68 12.90
N LEU A 135 0.55 -14.36 11.87
CA LEU A 135 0.31 -13.95 10.49
C LEU A 135 -1.18 -14.04 10.13
N ASN A 136 -1.85 -15.13 10.47
CA ASN A 136 -3.28 -15.30 10.22
C ASN A 136 -4.11 -14.22 10.95
N LEU A 137 -3.73 -13.87 12.18
CA LEU A 137 -4.38 -12.81 12.92
C LEU A 137 -4.16 -11.45 12.23
N ALA A 138 -2.94 -11.15 11.76
CA ALA A 138 -2.66 -9.93 10.99
C ALA A 138 -3.50 -9.87 9.70
N GLN A 139 -3.61 -10.97 8.97
CA GLN A 139 -4.46 -11.06 7.77
C GLN A 139 -5.95 -10.91 8.10
N SER A 140 -6.40 -11.32 9.28
CA SER A 140 -7.77 -11.06 9.74
C SER A 140 -8.05 -9.56 9.93
N PHE A 141 -7.08 -8.81 10.45
CA PHE A 141 -7.17 -7.34 10.51
C PHE A 141 -7.16 -6.70 9.11
N ASN A 142 -6.40 -7.27 8.17
CA ASN A 142 -6.45 -6.85 6.77
C ASN A 142 -7.86 -7.08 6.19
N GLY A 143 -8.43 -8.28 6.35
CA GLY A 143 -9.81 -8.57 5.94
C GLY A 143 -10.84 -7.63 6.55
N LEU A 144 -10.71 -7.30 7.85
CA LEU A 144 -11.58 -6.32 8.50
C LEU A 144 -11.43 -4.92 7.89
N GLY A 145 -10.21 -4.50 7.58
CA GLY A 145 -9.95 -3.23 6.92
C GLY A 145 -10.59 -3.15 5.53
N ALA A 146 -10.47 -4.23 4.75
CA ALA A 146 -11.10 -4.35 3.43
C ALA A 146 -12.64 -4.26 3.52
N PHE A 147 -13.23 -4.95 4.48
CA PHE A 147 -14.67 -4.92 4.72
C PHE A 147 -15.16 -3.50 5.09
N ILE A 148 -14.46 -2.83 6.01
CA ILE A 148 -14.79 -1.45 6.41
C ILE A 148 -14.62 -0.48 5.23
N ALA A 149 -13.55 -0.62 4.46
CA ALA A 149 -13.33 0.21 3.27
C ALA A 149 -14.48 0.04 2.26
N ALA A 150 -14.86 -1.18 1.95
CA ALA A 150 -15.95 -1.45 1.00
C ALA A 150 -17.30 -0.89 1.47
N MET A 151 -17.62 -0.98 2.75
CA MET A 151 -18.92 -0.54 3.29
C MET A 151 -19.02 0.96 3.52
N PHE A 152 -17.96 1.61 3.97
CA PHE A 152 -18.02 2.99 4.47
C PHE A 152 -17.24 3.98 3.60
N LEU A 153 -16.03 3.62 3.12
CA LEU A 153 -15.20 4.58 2.40
C LEU A 153 -15.76 4.92 1.01
N SER A 154 -16.37 3.96 0.34
CA SER A 154 -17.01 4.22 -0.96
C SER A 154 -18.10 5.29 -0.86
N LYS A 155 -18.85 5.32 0.24
CA LYS A 155 -19.89 6.33 0.50
C LYS A 155 -19.28 7.70 0.85
N LEU A 156 -18.08 7.74 1.42
CA LEU A 156 -17.41 8.99 1.77
C LEU A 156 -16.79 9.67 0.54
N VAL A 157 -16.34 8.87 -0.44
CA VAL A 157 -15.66 9.35 -1.65
C VAL A 157 -16.65 9.67 -2.75
N LEU A 158 -17.69 8.85 -2.93
CA LEU A 158 -18.69 9.03 -3.98
C LEU A 158 -19.78 9.99 -3.51
N SER A 159 -20.03 11.03 -4.28
CA SER A 159 -21.10 12.01 -4.01
C SER A 159 -22.53 11.41 -4.04
N GLY A 160 -22.66 10.18 -4.52
CA GLY A 160 -23.95 9.50 -4.72
C GLY A 160 -24.66 9.90 -6.02
N ASN A 161 -24.30 11.01 -6.63
CA ASN A 161 -24.84 11.46 -7.89
C ASN A 161 -23.94 11.03 -9.06
N SER A 162 -24.54 10.61 -10.15
CA SER A 162 -23.80 10.24 -11.37
C SER A 162 -24.45 10.99 -12.54
N TYR A 163 -24.10 12.28 -12.65
CA TYR A 163 -24.54 13.10 -13.77
C TYR A 163 -23.59 12.93 -14.95
N THR A 164 -24.15 13.06 -16.15
CA THR A 164 -23.43 13.27 -17.41
C THR A 164 -23.68 14.71 -17.86
N ARG A 165 -22.98 15.18 -18.90
CA ARG A 165 -23.23 16.52 -19.47
C ARG A 165 -24.70 16.73 -19.88
N ASP A 166 -25.36 15.65 -20.31
CA ASP A 166 -26.74 15.69 -20.79
C ASP A 166 -27.77 15.53 -19.67
N THR A 167 -27.38 14.99 -18.51
CA THR A 167 -28.30 14.69 -17.39
C THR A 167 -28.13 15.59 -16.17
N ILE A 168 -27.17 16.52 -16.22
CA ILE A 168 -26.97 17.48 -15.14
C ILE A 168 -28.17 18.43 -15.02
N PRO A 169 -28.69 18.69 -13.81
CA PRO A 169 -29.75 19.67 -13.62
C PRO A 169 -29.31 21.06 -14.12
N ALA A 170 -30.24 21.74 -14.83
CA ALA A 170 -29.97 23.07 -15.40
C ALA A 170 -29.65 24.13 -14.32
N ASP A 171 -30.15 23.92 -13.11
CA ASP A 171 -29.94 24.77 -11.94
C ASP A 171 -28.75 24.36 -11.06
N PHE A 172 -27.93 23.39 -11.51
CA PHE A 172 -26.80 22.95 -10.73
C PHE A 172 -25.77 24.09 -10.58
N PRO A 173 -25.30 24.40 -9.35
CA PRO A 173 -24.37 25.52 -9.11
C PRO A 173 -23.07 25.36 -9.89
N GLY A 174 -22.79 26.30 -10.80
CA GLY A 174 -21.60 26.25 -11.68
C GLY A 174 -21.69 25.27 -12.84
N GLY A 175 -22.87 24.67 -13.08
CA GLY A 175 -23.09 23.74 -14.19
C GLY A 175 -22.17 22.52 -14.13
N TRP A 176 -21.73 22.05 -15.30
CA TRP A 176 -20.83 20.90 -15.42
C TRP A 176 -19.49 21.10 -14.68
N ASP A 177 -18.87 22.27 -14.80
CA ASP A 177 -17.61 22.56 -14.13
C ASP A 177 -17.75 22.58 -12.61
N GLY A 178 -18.90 23.07 -12.10
CA GLY A 178 -19.23 23.01 -10.69
C GLY A 178 -19.33 21.57 -10.17
N TYR A 179 -20.00 20.70 -10.93
CA TYR A 179 -20.10 19.28 -10.60
C TYR A 179 -18.74 18.58 -10.59
N ILE A 180 -17.91 18.80 -11.62
CA ILE A 180 -16.54 18.23 -11.68
C ILE A 180 -15.67 18.74 -10.53
N ASN A 181 -15.78 20.01 -10.15
CA ASN A 181 -15.08 20.55 -8.99
C ASN A 181 -15.53 19.87 -7.69
N GLN A 182 -16.82 19.70 -7.49
CA GLN A 182 -17.36 19.01 -6.31
C GLN A 182 -16.87 17.55 -6.23
N GLU A 183 -16.89 16.82 -7.36
CA GLU A 183 -16.39 15.44 -7.42
C GLU A 183 -14.87 15.38 -7.15
N THR A 184 -14.11 16.34 -7.67
CA THR A 184 -12.67 16.44 -7.41
C THR A 184 -12.37 16.74 -5.94
N ASP A 185 -13.15 17.62 -5.33
CA ASP A 185 -12.98 18.00 -3.92
C ASP A 185 -13.33 16.85 -2.97
N SER A 186 -14.27 16.01 -3.34
CA SER A 186 -14.65 14.83 -2.55
C SER A 186 -13.50 13.83 -2.37
N MET A 187 -12.56 13.78 -3.32
CA MET A 187 -11.37 12.93 -3.23
C MET A 187 -10.35 13.41 -2.20
N LYS A 188 -10.28 14.71 -1.93
CA LYS A 188 -9.23 15.31 -1.08
C LYS A 188 -9.30 14.82 0.35
N LEU A 189 -10.48 14.83 0.94
CA LEU A 189 -10.67 14.54 2.37
C LEU A 189 -10.28 13.10 2.74
N PRO A 190 -10.72 12.04 2.04
CA PRO A 190 -10.35 10.67 2.34
C PRO A 190 -8.83 10.44 2.29
N TYR A 191 -8.15 10.98 1.27
CA TYR A 191 -6.70 10.83 1.15
C TYR A 191 -5.93 11.67 2.15
N LEU A 192 -6.43 12.85 2.52
CA LEU A 192 -5.83 13.64 3.58
C LEU A 192 -5.92 12.91 4.94
N ILE A 193 -7.09 12.37 5.27
CA ILE A 193 -7.27 11.58 6.50
C ILE A 193 -6.34 10.38 6.49
N LEU A 194 -6.30 9.63 5.39
CA LEU A 194 -5.43 8.47 5.24
C LEU A 194 -3.96 8.87 5.42
N ALA A 195 -3.50 9.91 4.74
CA ALA A 195 -2.12 10.40 4.84
C ALA A 195 -1.77 10.80 6.28
N CYS A 196 -2.64 11.53 6.97
CA CYS A 196 -2.43 11.91 8.37
C CYS A 196 -2.32 10.69 9.29
N VAL A 197 -3.17 9.68 9.10
CA VAL A 197 -3.12 8.43 9.88
C VAL A 197 -1.84 7.64 9.59
N LEU A 198 -1.43 7.53 8.33
CA LEU A 198 -0.18 6.86 7.96
C LEU A 198 1.05 7.57 8.54
N ILE A 199 1.08 8.90 8.53
CA ILE A 199 2.16 9.69 9.16
C ILE A 199 2.17 9.47 10.67
N LEU A 200 1.01 9.48 11.31
CA LEU A 200 0.90 9.25 12.76
C LEU A 200 1.45 7.87 13.13
N VAL A 201 1.09 6.83 12.38
CA VAL A 201 1.60 5.47 12.60
C VAL A 201 3.11 5.40 12.31
N ALA A 202 3.60 6.10 11.28
CA ALA A 202 5.04 6.18 10.99
C ALA A 202 5.80 6.81 12.17
N ILE A 203 5.30 7.90 12.75
CA ILE A 203 5.87 8.55 13.93
C ILE A 203 5.84 7.61 15.13
N MET A 204 4.72 6.92 15.38
CA MET A 204 4.62 5.94 16.47
C MET A 204 5.66 4.82 16.31
N LEU A 205 5.82 4.27 15.09
CA LEU A 205 6.83 3.25 14.82
C LEU A 205 8.26 3.78 14.93
N PHE A 206 8.48 5.04 14.57
CA PHE A 206 9.78 5.68 14.70
C PHE A 206 10.19 5.89 16.16
N THR A 207 9.24 6.25 17.03
CA THR A 207 9.49 6.50 18.46
C THR A 207 9.62 5.20 19.27
N GLN A 208 8.94 4.14 18.87
CA GLN A 208 9.01 2.87 19.58
C GLN A 208 10.30 2.10 19.20
N LYS A 209 10.98 1.58 20.23
CA LYS A 209 12.11 0.64 20.03
C LYS A 209 11.54 -0.74 19.69
N LEU A 210 11.21 -0.95 18.42
CA LEU A 210 10.78 -2.26 17.93
C LEU A 210 11.92 -3.28 18.06
N PRO A 211 11.62 -4.54 18.40
CA PRO A 211 12.62 -5.60 18.41
C PRO A 211 13.32 -5.68 17.04
N LYS A 212 14.65 -5.73 17.07
CA LYS A 212 15.39 -6.09 15.86
C LYS A 212 15.11 -7.54 15.58
N VAL A 213 14.56 -7.81 14.42
CA VAL A 213 14.45 -9.15 13.89
C VAL A 213 15.72 -9.34 13.06
N GLU A 214 16.62 -10.17 13.54
CA GLU A 214 17.73 -10.68 12.74
C GLU A 214 17.10 -11.61 11.70
N GLU A 215 17.47 -11.45 10.43
CA GLU A 215 17.20 -12.49 9.45
C GLU A 215 17.79 -13.78 10.05
N GLN A 216 16.96 -14.80 10.27
CA GLN A 216 17.48 -16.13 10.43
C GLN A 216 18.18 -16.42 9.10
N GLU A 217 19.49 -16.23 9.10
CA GLU A 217 20.34 -16.88 8.10
C GLU A 217 19.95 -18.34 8.19
N ASP A 218 19.30 -18.84 7.15
CA ASP A 218 18.98 -20.25 7.03
C ASP A 218 20.25 -21.00 7.42
N ALA A 219 20.18 -21.73 8.53
CA ALA A 219 21.21 -22.62 8.98
C ALA A 219 21.27 -23.79 7.98
N VAL A 220 21.66 -23.49 6.77
CA VAL A 220 22.05 -24.45 5.76
C VAL A 220 23.57 -24.55 5.83
N ASP A 221 23.96 -25.61 6.52
CA ASP A 221 25.24 -26.27 6.38
C ASP A 221 26.51 -25.51 6.89
N SER A 222 26.75 -25.67 8.18
CA SER A 222 28.10 -25.53 8.76
C SER A 222 29.01 -26.68 8.28
N GLY A 223 29.36 -26.66 7.03
CA GLY A 223 30.25 -27.66 6.45
C GLY A 223 30.82 -27.27 5.10
N THR A 224 31.57 -26.22 5.03
CA THR A 224 32.73 -26.04 4.15
C THR A 224 33.09 -24.55 4.09
N GLY A 225 34.19 -24.17 4.72
CA GLY A 225 34.69 -22.80 4.66
C GLY A 225 35.01 -22.40 3.22
N ASN A 226 34.23 -21.51 2.70
CA ASN A 226 34.64 -20.65 1.61
C ASN A 226 33.83 -19.34 1.70
N ASN A 227 34.55 -18.22 1.67
CA ASN A 227 34.04 -16.86 1.60
C ASN A 227 33.07 -16.70 0.44
N ILE A 228 31.76 -16.96 0.69
CA ILE A 228 30.70 -16.56 -0.23
C ILE A 228 30.45 -15.08 0.06
N SER A 229 31.05 -14.22 -0.78
CA SER A 229 30.65 -12.82 -0.88
C SER A 229 29.13 -12.75 -0.85
N LYS A 230 28.54 -11.94 0.06
CA LYS A 230 27.10 -11.67 0.16
C LYS A 230 26.58 -11.23 -1.23
N LYS A 231 26.20 -12.16 -2.07
CA LYS A 231 25.53 -11.85 -3.34
C LYS A 231 24.16 -11.27 -2.98
N LEU A 232 23.95 -10.02 -3.32
CA LEU A 232 22.69 -9.29 -3.13
C LEU A 232 21.50 -10.01 -3.79
N ILE A 233 21.76 -10.79 -4.83
CA ILE A 233 20.76 -11.60 -5.54
C ILE A 233 21.36 -12.98 -5.76
N ASP A 234 20.74 -14.00 -5.21
CA ASP A 234 21.11 -15.40 -5.44
C ASP A 234 20.13 -16.04 -6.42
N PHE A 235 20.62 -16.27 -7.64
CA PHE A 235 19.84 -16.95 -8.69
C PHE A 235 19.82 -18.48 -8.53
N SER A 236 20.49 -19.05 -7.54
CA SER A 236 20.49 -20.50 -7.32
C SER A 236 19.11 -21.04 -6.98
N THR A 237 18.28 -20.21 -6.33
CA THR A 237 16.87 -20.49 -6.05
C THR A 237 16.03 -20.75 -7.30
N LEU A 238 16.37 -20.16 -8.44
CA LEU A 238 15.66 -20.39 -9.73
C LEU A 238 15.97 -21.76 -10.34
N ARG A 239 16.92 -22.52 -9.80
CA ARG A 239 17.21 -23.91 -10.21
C ARG A 239 16.15 -24.91 -9.74
N HIS A 240 15.30 -24.53 -8.83
CA HIS A 240 14.25 -25.41 -8.31
C HIS A 240 12.96 -25.29 -9.16
N PRO A 241 12.57 -26.34 -9.92
CA PRO A 241 11.43 -26.28 -10.86
C PRO A 241 10.12 -25.87 -10.20
N HIS A 242 9.90 -26.29 -8.94
CA HIS A 242 8.68 -25.93 -8.21
C HIS A 242 8.58 -24.42 -7.89
N LEU A 243 9.71 -23.72 -7.76
CA LEU A 243 9.70 -22.25 -7.57
C LEU A 243 9.43 -21.54 -8.91
N LEU A 244 9.94 -22.05 -10.03
CA LEU A 244 9.63 -21.52 -11.36
C LEU A 244 8.13 -21.64 -11.67
N TRP A 245 7.52 -22.79 -11.38
CA TRP A 245 6.08 -22.96 -11.53
C TRP A 245 5.26 -22.05 -10.63
N GLY A 246 5.70 -21.79 -9.41
CA GLY A 246 5.07 -20.84 -8.50
C GLY A 246 5.15 -19.37 -8.95
N VAL A 247 6.10 -19.01 -9.83
CA VAL A 247 6.20 -17.66 -10.42
C VAL A 247 5.27 -17.51 -11.63
N VAL A 248 4.97 -18.63 -12.34
CA VAL A 248 4.14 -18.64 -13.55
C VAL A 248 2.65 -18.80 -13.23
N ALA A 249 2.30 -19.38 -12.06
CA ALA A 249 0.93 -19.55 -11.60
C ALA A 249 0.36 -18.28 -10.97
#